data_ab200ad3a65b288853f1834f8873b75c
#
_entry.id   ab200ad3a65b288853f1834f8873b75c
#
_cell.length_a   1.000
_cell.length_b   1.000
_cell.length_c   1.000
_cell.angle_alpha   90.00
_cell.angle_beta   90.00
_cell.angle_gamma   90.00
#
_symmetry.space_group_name_H-M   'P 1'
#
loop_
_entity.id
_entity.type
_entity.pdbx_description
1 polymer ?
#
loop_
_entity_poly.entity_id
_entity_poly.type
_entity_poly.pdbx_seq_one_letter_code
_entity_poly.pdbx_strand_id
1 'polypeptide(L)'
;IYLCARVQKLSSARTNILKNTDSLQKVNYVNLINYIKLSIIIYQNAANQNNMKQNKLPAVLAVALCLLIAVTAAGCISQPAEEVEITVFAAASLTGALTELGENFEVENPNIKVVYNFAGSQTLKTQILEGADCDLYISANSKQFDPVAEAGLIEDKKILLQNKLGIAVVKGNPLGIRDLGDLAGSGVELAVGDESVPFGQYTRDIISNYQDDGHAGYVDAFMGNVVTQVDAVDKVKSYLTLGEADASIVYVSDISKADKESLDILEIPDQYNVIADYPYGILRNTENKKAVETFEAFLTGPEGNALLLDYGFSPVTA
;
A
#
# COMPACT_ATOMS: atom_id res chain seq x y z
N ILE A 1 -26.38 27.46 -45.29
CA ILE A 1 -24.98 27.04 -45.56
C ILE A 1 -24.08 27.38 -44.36
N TYR A 2 -24.21 28.54 -43.72
CA TYR A 2 -23.39 28.95 -42.55
C TYR A 2 -23.61 28.10 -41.29
N LEU A 3 -24.83 27.57 -41.12
CA LEU A 3 -25.16 26.72 -39.95
C LEU A 3 -24.59 25.32 -40.06
N CYS A 4 -24.52 24.76 -41.29
CA CYS A 4 -23.98 23.42 -41.54
C CYS A 4 -22.46 23.34 -41.26
N ALA A 5 -21.71 24.39 -41.62
CA ALA A 5 -20.27 24.48 -41.36
C ALA A 5 -19.93 24.62 -39.85
N ARG A 6 -20.81 25.24 -39.07
CA ARG A 6 -20.67 25.34 -37.60
C ARG A 6 -20.97 24.00 -36.88
N VAL A 7 -21.93 23.22 -37.38
CA VAL A 7 -22.28 21.91 -36.85
C VAL A 7 -21.17 20.90 -37.14
N GLN A 8 -20.50 20.98 -38.31
CA GLN A 8 -19.34 20.14 -38.62
C GLN A 8 -18.11 20.49 -37.77
N LYS A 9 -17.88 21.77 -37.45
CA LYS A 9 -16.79 22.21 -36.55
C LYS A 9 -17.02 21.75 -35.11
N LEU A 10 -18.27 21.69 -34.66
CA LEU A 10 -18.65 21.14 -33.36
C LEU A 10 -18.50 19.60 -33.31
N SER A 11 -18.68 18.93 -34.43
CA SER A 11 -18.47 17.48 -34.56
C SER A 11 -16.99 17.09 -34.49
N SER A 12 -16.08 17.87 -35.09
CA SER A 12 -14.62 17.59 -35.03
C SER A 12 -14.00 17.93 -33.67
N ALA A 13 -14.49 18.96 -32.99
CA ALA A 13 -14.14 19.25 -31.60
C ALA A 13 -14.57 18.11 -30.63
N ARG A 14 -15.69 17.43 -30.94
CA ARG A 14 -16.21 16.27 -30.20
C ARG A 14 -15.21 15.11 -30.13
N THR A 15 -14.50 14.83 -31.22
CA THR A 15 -13.56 13.66 -31.30
C THR A 15 -12.29 13.90 -30.50
N ASN A 16 -11.87 15.13 -30.28
CA ASN A 16 -10.68 15.47 -29.49
C ASN A 16 -10.96 15.57 -27.98
N ILE A 17 -12.15 16.04 -27.60
CA ILE A 17 -12.54 16.15 -26.18
C ILE A 17 -12.85 14.77 -25.58
N LEU A 18 -13.45 13.85 -26.37
CA LEU A 18 -13.82 12.50 -25.92
C LEU A 18 -12.61 11.57 -25.72
N LYS A 19 -11.42 11.98 -26.11
CA LYS A 19 -10.19 11.21 -25.88
C LYS A 19 -9.53 11.46 -24.52
N ASN A 20 -9.92 12.52 -23.82
CA ASN A 20 -9.20 13.00 -22.63
C ASN A 20 -10.07 13.21 -21.38
N THR A 21 -11.31 12.73 -21.35
CA THR A 21 -12.20 12.93 -20.19
C THR A 21 -12.77 11.61 -19.69
N ASP A 22 -12.88 11.46 -18.36
CA ASP A 22 -13.47 10.31 -17.67
C ASP A 22 -14.92 10.00 -18.08
N SER A 23 -15.33 8.76 -17.87
CA SER A 23 -16.61 8.20 -18.36
C SER A 23 -17.85 9.01 -17.93
N LEU A 24 -17.86 9.56 -16.72
CA LEU A 24 -18.97 10.39 -16.19
C LEU A 24 -19.02 11.78 -16.86
N GLN A 25 -17.90 12.41 -17.14
CA GLN A 25 -17.83 13.66 -17.90
C GLN A 25 -18.32 13.45 -19.35
N LYS A 26 -18.01 12.28 -19.94
CA LYS A 26 -18.49 11.92 -21.29
C LYS A 26 -20.01 11.82 -21.37
N VAL A 27 -20.65 11.22 -20.37
CA VAL A 27 -22.12 11.08 -20.31
C VAL A 27 -22.78 12.45 -20.16
N ASN A 28 -22.28 13.32 -19.31
CA ASN A 28 -22.83 14.66 -19.11
C ASN A 28 -22.67 15.56 -20.36
N TYR A 29 -21.53 15.46 -21.06
CA TYR A 29 -21.28 16.20 -22.28
C TYR A 29 -22.17 15.74 -23.44
N VAL A 30 -22.40 14.43 -23.57
CA VAL A 30 -23.32 13.85 -24.58
C VAL A 30 -24.74 14.31 -24.31
N ASN A 31 -25.19 14.34 -23.07
CA ASN A 31 -26.50 14.83 -22.69
C ASN A 31 -26.67 16.34 -23.03
N LEU A 32 -25.68 17.17 -22.68
CA LEU A 32 -25.69 18.60 -23.00
C LEU A 32 -25.77 18.85 -24.49
N ILE A 33 -25.03 18.14 -25.34
CA ILE A 33 -25.08 18.23 -26.79
C ILE A 33 -26.45 17.81 -27.32
N ASN A 34 -27.06 16.78 -26.74
CA ASN A 34 -28.41 16.34 -27.15
C ASN A 34 -29.48 17.36 -26.75
N TYR A 35 -29.40 18.01 -25.59
CA TYR A 35 -30.28 19.11 -25.20
C TYR A 35 -30.15 20.33 -26.13
N ILE A 36 -28.92 20.72 -26.50
CA ILE A 36 -28.68 21.81 -27.43
C ILE A 36 -29.28 21.49 -28.82
N LYS A 37 -29.11 20.25 -29.30
CA LYS A 37 -29.71 19.80 -30.56
C LYS A 37 -31.25 19.84 -30.53
N LEU A 38 -31.83 19.34 -29.46
CA LEU A 38 -33.29 19.34 -29.26
C LEU A 38 -33.84 20.76 -29.22
N SER A 39 -33.18 21.69 -28.56
CA SER A 39 -33.52 23.11 -28.48
C SER A 39 -33.45 23.79 -29.85
N ILE A 40 -32.45 23.47 -30.68
CA ILE A 40 -32.29 23.98 -32.04
C ILE A 40 -33.41 23.43 -32.95
N ILE A 41 -33.80 22.16 -32.85
CA ILE A 41 -34.87 21.52 -33.61
C ILE A 41 -36.22 22.15 -33.24
N ILE A 42 -36.50 22.36 -31.95
CA ILE A 42 -37.73 23.01 -31.48
C ILE A 42 -37.81 24.46 -32.02
N TYR A 43 -36.70 25.20 -32.00
CA TYR A 43 -36.64 26.56 -32.55
C TYR A 43 -36.86 26.59 -34.06
N GLN A 44 -36.28 25.65 -34.83
CA GLN A 44 -36.46 25.55 -36.28
C GLN A 44 -37.91 25.18 -36.65
N ASN A 45 -38.54 24.26 -35.89
CA ASN A 45 -39.94 23.90 -36.10
C ASN A 45 -40.90 25.04 -35.75
N ALA A 46 -40.62 25.81 -34.73
CA ALA A 46 -41.39 27.00 -34.36
C ALA A 46 -41.23 28.15 -35.37
N ALA A 47 -40.05 28.29 -35.99
CA ALA A 47 -39.77 29.30 -37.03
C ALA A 47 -40.40 28.94 -38.39
N ASN A 48 -40.60 27.66 -38.69
CA ASN A 48 -41.17 27.17 -39.95
C ASN A 48 -42.71 27.16 -39.99
N GLN A 49 -43.38 27.33 -38.87
CA GLN A 49 -44.84 27.52 -38.82
C GLN A 49 -45.20 28.99 -39.11
N ASN A 50 -45.29 29.33 -40.39
CA ASN A 50 -45.49 30.65 -40.95
C ASN A 50 -46.87 31.28 -40.68
N ASN A 51 -47.40 31.24 -39.45
CA ASN A 51 -48.67 31.85 -39.10
C ASN A 51 -48.71 32.52 -37.71
N MET A 52 -47.62 33.17 -37.28
CA MET A 52 -47.69 34.02 -36.09
C MET A 52 -47.01 35.37 -36.31
N LYS A 53 -47.75 36.25 -36.99
CA LYS A 53 -47.63 37.70 -36.75
C LYS A 53 -48.20 37.92 -35.32
N GLN A 54 -47.35 38.38 -34.40
CA GLN A 54 -47.66 38.84 -33.05
C GLN A 54 -47.63 37.74 -31.96
N ASN A 55 -46.48 37.25 -31.61
CA ASN A 55 -46.03 37.06 -30.22
C ASN A 55 -44.69 36.34 -30.20
N LYS A 56 -43.61 37.08 -30.32
CA LYS A 56 -42.24 36.53 -30.12
C LYS A 56 -41.93 36.25 -28.64
N LEU A 57 -42.81 36.67 -27.73
CA LEU A 57 -42.62 36.57 -26.28
C LEU A 57 -42.51 35.12 -25.76
N PRO A 58 -43.36 34.13 -26.17
CA PRO A 58 -43.25 32.77 -25.65
C PRO A 58 -42.00 32.01 -26.16
N ALA A 59 -41.55 32.31 -27.41
CA ALA A 59 -40.33 31.69 -27.93
C ALA A 59 -39.05 32.21 -27.25
N VAL A 60 -39.01 33.49 -26.95
CA VAL A 60 -37.89 34.10 -26.20
C VAL A 60 -37.87 33.59 -24.75
N LEU A 61 -39.03 33.44 -24.11
CA LEU A 61 -39.16 32.87 -22.76
C LEU A 61 -38.75 31.40 -22.73
N ALA A 62 -39.09 30.58 -23.72
CA ALA A 62 -38.67 29.20 -23.81
C ALA A 62 -37.15 29.06 -23.98
N VAL A 63 -36.52 29.88 -24.81
CA VAL A 63 -35.05 29.90 -24.98
C VAL A 63 -34.36 30.39 -23.70
N ALA A 64 -34.90 31.40 -23.03
CA ALA A 64 -34.37 31.90 -21.78
C ALA A 64 -34.49 30.85 -20.64
N LEU A 65 -35.59 30.10 -20.59
CA LEU A 65 -35.80 29.03 -19.62
C LEU A 65 -34.85 27.85 -19.89
N CYS A 66 -34.62 27.49 -21.16
CA CYS A 66 -33.64 26.45 -21.52
C CYS A 66 -32.20 26.87 -21.20
N LEU A 67 -31.85 28.16 -21.38
CA LEU A 67 -30.55 28.69 -20.97
C LEU A 67 -30.39 28.72 -19.45
N LEU A 68 -31.44 29.04 -18.70
CA LEU A 68 -31.42 29.00 -17.24
C LEU A 68 -31.24 27.57 -16.70
N ILE A 69 -31.92 26.60 -17.31
CA ILE A 69 -31.77 25.17 -16.96
C ILE A 69 -30.37 24.66 -17.36
N ALA A 70 -29.81 25.12 -18.49
CA ALA A 70 -28.43 24.75 -18.87
C ALA A 70 -27.38 25.33 -17.93
N VAL A 71 -27.59 26.54 -17.41
CA VAL A 71 -26.69 27.17 -16.42
C VAL A 71 -26.78 26.48 -15.05
N THR A 72 -27.99 26.06 -14.62
CA THR A 72 -28.14 25.31 -13.36
C THR A 72 -27.61 23.87 -13.47
N ALA A 73 -27.73 23.23 -14.64
CA ALA A 73 -27.10 21.91 -14.89
C ALA A 73 -25.57 21.99 -15.01
N ALA A 74 -25.03 23.13 -15.48
CA ALA A 74 -23.57 23.36 -15.48
C ALA A 74 -23.00 23.71 -14.09
N GLY A 75 -23.84 24.15 -13.15
CA GLY A 75 -23.45 24.44 -11.76
C GLY A 75 -23.24 23.17 -10.90
N CYS A 76 -23.56 21.98 -11.41
CA CYS A 76 -23.26 20.69 -10.79
C CYS A 76 -22.03 20.00 -11.42
N ILE A 77 -21.13 20.77 -12.05
CA ILE A 77 -19.79 20.26 -12.34
C ILE A 77 -19.11 20.20 -10.97
N SER A 78 -19.06 19.01 -10.35
CA SER A 78 -18.19 18.74 -9.20
C SER A 78 -16.81 19.28 -9.60
N GLN A 79 -16.29 20.25 -8.85
CA GLN A 79 -14.87 20.57 -8.94
C GLN A 79 -14.13 19.24 -8.83
N PRO A 80 -13.07 18.99 -9.60
CA PRO A 80 -12.20 17.87 -9.34
C PRO A 80 -11.89 17.93 -7.84
N ALA A 81 -12.11 16.84 -7.12
CA ALA A 81 -11.71 16.80 -5.73
C ALA A 81 -10.22 17.15 -5.70
N GLU A 82 -9.84 18.08 -4.85
CA GLU A 82 -8.44 18.49 -4.68
C GLU A 82 -7.63 17.24 -4.38
N GLU A 83 -6.58 17.00 -5.13
CA GLU A 83 -5.70 15.86 -4.92
C GLU A 83 -4.95 16.09 -3.61
N VAL A 84 -5.08 15.15 -2.69
CA VAL A 84 -4.44 15.18 -1.37
C VAL A 84 -3.31 14.17 -1.38
N GLU A 85 -2.11 14.61 -1.04
CA GLU A 85 -0.96 13.72 -0.84
C GLU A 85 -0.79 13.43 0.65
N ILE A 86 -0.60 12.14 1.00
CA ILE A 86 -0.24 11.71 2.35
C ILE A 86 1.13 11.04 2.33
N THR A 87 1.95 11.37 3.32
CA THR A 87 3.31 10.85 3.46
C THR A 87 3.36 9.77 4.53
N VAL A 88 3.69 8.54 4.12
CA VAL A 88 3.78 7.37 5.00
C VAL A 88 5.24 6.98 5.20
N PHE A 89 5.73 7.09 6.43
CA PHE A 89 7.04 6.57 6.82
C PHE A 89 6.88 5.13 7.30
N ALA A 90 7.47 4.18 6.59
CA ALA A 90 7.29 2.76 6.89
C ALA A 90 8.62 1.99 6.90
N ALA A 91 8.72 1.02 7.80
CA ALA A 91 9.87 0.13 7.87
C ALA A 91 10.14 -0.54 6.51
N ALA A 92 11.42 -0.62 6.13
CA ALA A 92 11.86 -1.14 4.82
C ALA A 92 11.35 -2.56 4.52
N SER A 93 11.14 -3.40 5.53
CA SER A 93 10.56 -4.75 5.37
C SER A 93 9.13 -4.73 4.81
N LEU A 94 8.42 -3.61 4.92
CA LEU A 94 7.05 -3.44 4.40
C LEU A 94 7.00 -2.94 2.95
N THR A 95 8.14 -2.65 2.32
CA THR A 95 8.20 -2.02 0.99
C THR A 95 7.30 -2.72 -0.02
N GLY A 96 7.44 -4.04 -0.18
CA GLY A 96 6.66 -4.79 -1.17
C GLY A 96 5.16 -4.74 -0.89
N ALA A 97 4.76 -5.05 0.35
CA ALA A 97 3.36 -5.09 0.75
C ALA A 97 2.68 -3.72 0.66
N LEU A 98 3.32 -2.67 1.20
CA LEU A 98 2.71 -1.34 1.20
C LEU A 98 2.72 -0.67 -0.18
N THR A 99 3.68 -0.98 -1.05
CA THR A 99 3.65 -0.47 -2.44
C THR A 99 2.42 -1.01 -3.16
N GLU A 100 2.19 -2.33 -3.14
CA GLU A 100 1.02 -2.95 -3.76
C GLU A 100 -0.28 -2.47 -3.10
N LEU A 101 -0.29 -2.33 -1.77
CA LEU A 101 -1.45 -1.82 -1.04
C LEU A 101 -1.78 -0.37 -1.42
N GLY A 102 -0.78 0.49 -1.55
CA GLY A 102 -0.95 1.87 -1.98
C GLY A 102 -1.50 1.99 -3.40
N GLU A 103 -1.02 1.17 -4.33
CA GLU A 103 -1.54 1.10 -5.69
C GLU A 103 -3.02 0.71 -5.71
N ASN A 104 -3.42 -0.31 -4.93
CA ASN A 104 -4.81 -0.74 -4.81
C ASN A 104 -5.69 0.35 -4.16
N PHE A 105 -5.20 0.98 -3.10
CA PHE A 105 -5.88 2.08 -2.43
C PHE A 105 -6.14 3.28 -3.35
N GLU A 106 -5.15 3.70 -4.14
CA GLU A 106 -5.27 4.82 -5.08
C GLU A 106 -6.27 4.55 -6.21
N VAL A 107 -6.47 3.29 -6.62
CA VAL A 107 -7.52 2.91 -7.58
C VAL A 107 -8.91 3.20 -7.00
N GLU A 108 -9.13 2.92 -5.72
CA GLU A 108 -10.41 3.16 -5.04
C GLU A 108 -10.59 4.60 -4.58
N ASN A 109 -9.47 5.29 -4.30
CA ASN A 109 -9.44 6.66 -3.79
C ASN A 109 -8.60 7.58 -4.71
N PRO A 110 -9.03 7.84 -5.95
CA PRO A 110 -8.21 8.48 -6.99
C PRO A 110 -7.83 9.94 -6.68
N ASN A 111 -8.35 10.52 -5.63
CA ASN A 111 -8.02 11.86 -5.15
C ASN A 111 -7.07 11.85 -3.94
N ILE A 112 -6.61 10.69 -3.50
CA ILE A 112 -5.61 10.56 -2.42
C ILE A 112 -4.39 9.87 -3.02
N LYS A 113 -3.22 10.53 -2.94
CA LYS A 113 -1.93 10.00 -3.33
C LYS A 113 -1.16 9.56 -2.10
N VAL A 114 -0.56 8.36 -2.14
CA VAL A 114 0.26 7.85 -1.04
C VAL A 114 1.74 7.90 -1.44
N VAL A 115 2.51 8.70 -0.72
CA VAL A 115 3.97 8.79 -0.90
C VAL A 115 4.66 8.08 0.26
N TYR A 116 5.53 7.15 -0.07
CA TYR A 116 6.23 6.36 0.93
C TYR A 116 7.68 6.82 1.12
N ASN A 117 8.10 6.84 2.38
CA ASN A 117 9.51 6.86 2.76
C ASN A 117 9.85 5.52 3.44
N PHE A 118 10.45 4.61 2.67
CA PHE A 118 10.88 3.30 3.19
C PHE A 118 12.34 3.37 3.65
N ALA A 119 12.55 3.13 4.93
CA ALA A 119 13.90 3.06 5.51
C ALA A 119 13.92 2.19 6.77
N GLY A 120 15.10 1.99 7.35
CA GLY A 120 15.20 1.39 8.67
C GLY A 120 14.45 2.23 9.72
N SER A 121 13.68 1.58 10.61
CA SER A 121 12.86 2.28 11.60
C SER A 121 13.64 3.27 12.46
N GLN A 122 14.94 3.01 12.70
CA GLN A 122 15.82 3.95 13.40
C GLN A 122 16.02 5.25 12.62
N THR A 123 16.21 5.17 11.32
CA THR A 123 16.35 6.33 10.42
C THR A 123 15.07 7.13 10.38
N LEU A 124 13.92 6.45 10.20
CA LEU A 124 12.60 7.09 10.17
C LEU A 124 12.30 7.83 11.47
N LYS A 125 12.55 7.16 12.63
CA LYS A 125 12.43 7.79 13.95
C LYS A 125 13.23 9.08 14.02
N THR A 126 14.50 9.04 13.60
CA THR A 126 15.38 10.21 13.65
C THR A 126 14.83 11.35 12.79
N GLN A 127 14.43 11.06 11.56
CA GLN A 127 13.81 12.04 10.65
C GLN A 127 12.56 12.69 11.24
N ILE A 128 11.66 11.90 11.84
CA ILE A 128 10.43 12.42 12.47
C ILE A 128 10.77 13.31 13.66
N LEU A 129 11.70 12.92 14.53
CA LEU A 129 12.14 13.71 15.67
C LEU A 129 12.85 14.99 15.26
N GLU A 130 13.49 15.03 14.09
CA GLU A 130 14.10 16.21 13.47
C GLU A 130 13.09 17.08 12.71
N GLY A 131 11.80 16.70 12.68
CA GLY A 131 10.71 17.50 12.11
C GLY A 131 10.44 17.20 10.63
N ALA A 132 10.81 16.03 10.12
CA ALA A 132 10.41 15.62 8.78
C ALA A 132 8.89 15.53 8.68
N ASP A 133 8.35 15.91 7.53
CA ASP A 133 6.94 15.81 7.22
C ASP A 133 6.51 14.35 7.06
N CYS A 134 5.59 13.94 7.91
CA CYS A 134 5.11 12.56 7.99
C CYS A 134 3.68 12.55 8.52
N ASP A 135 2.78 11.87 7.85
CA ASP A 135 1.38 11.75 8.25
C ASP A 135 1.11 10.45 9.02
N LEU A 136 1.74 9.35 8.61
CA LEU A 136 1.59 8.04 9.23
C LEU A 136 2.97 7.38 9.41
N TYR A 137 3.27 6.92 10.62
CA TYR A 137 4.50 6.21 10.93
C TYR A 137 4.23 4.74 11.26
N ILE A 138 4.94 3.81 10.59
CA ILE A 138 4.88 2.35 10.80
C ILE A 138 6.29 1.84 11.07
N SER A 139 6.54 1.36 12.28
CA SER A 139 7.86 0.86 12.71
C SER A 139 7.89 -0.66 12.77
N ALA A 140 9.06 -1.27 12.52
CA ALA A 140 9.26 -2.71 12.67
C ALA A 140 9.41 -3.17 14.14
N ASN A 141 9.45 -2.24 15.10
CA ASN A 141 9.50 -2.57 16.53
C ASN A 141 9.15 -1.37 17.41
N SER A 142 8.73 -1.65 18.64
CA SER A 142 8.40 -0.65 19.63
C SER A 142 9.60 0.19 20.06
N LYS A 143 10.82 -0.38 20.12
CA LYS A 143 12.03 0.35 20.52
C LYS A 143 12.30 1.60 19.66
N GLN A 144 11.94 1.57 18.40
CA GLN A 144 12.09 2.73 17.49
C GLN A 144 10.82 3.58 17.41
N PHE A 145 9.65 3.01 17.71
CA PHE A 145 8.38 3.73 17.70
C PHE A 145 8.17 4.58 18.96
N ASP A 146 8.41 3.97 20.13
CA ASP A 146 8.08 4.57 21.43
C ASP A 146 8.71 5.94 21.67
N PRO A 147 9.96 6.24 21.28
CA PRO A 147 10.51 7.58 21.43
C PRO A 147 9.75 8.67 20.68
N VAL A 148 9.13 8.34 19.54
CA VAL A 148 8.28 9.29 18.77
C VAL A 148 6.96 9.51 19.48
N ALA A 149 6.38 8.46 20.04
CA ALA A 149 5.15 8.55 20.82
C ALA A 149 5.38 9.31 22.16
N GLU A 150 6.50 9.04 22.85
CA GLU A 150 6.90 9.73 24.09
C GLU A 150 7.19 11.23 23.87
N ALA A 151 7.66 11.59 22.68
CA ALA A 151 7.80 12.99 22.26
C ALA A 151 6.44 13.69 22.02
N GLY A 152 5.32 12.96 22.14
CA GLY A 152 3.96 13.48 21.98
C GLY A 152 3.56 13.71 20.51
N LEU A 153 4.30 13.15 19.55
CA LEU A 153 4.07 13.35 18.12
C LEU A 153 3.02 12.40 17.54
N ILE A 154 2.71 11.30 18.21
CA ILE A 154 1.74 10.28 17.77
C ILE A 154 0.40 10.48 18.50
N GLU A 155 -0.73 10.30 17.79
CA GLU A 155 -2.06 10.35 18.41
C GLU A 155 -2.31 9.15 19.30
N ASP A 156 -2.29 7.95 18.70
CA ASP A 156 -2.48 6.66 19.36
C ASP A 156 -1.51 5.64 18.80
N LYS A 157 -0.88 4.85 19.68
CA LYS A 157 -0.09 3.69 19.29
C LYS A 157 -1.02 2.49 19.09
N LYS A 158 -0.99 1.91 17.90
CA LYS A 158 -1.68 0.66 17.55
C LYS A 158 -0.67 -0.35 17.02
N ILE A 159 -1.01 -1.63 17.02
CA ILE A 159 -0.20 -2.68 16.39
C ILE A 159 -0.86 -3.04 15.06
N LEU A 160 -0.13 -2.87 13.97
CA LEU A 160 -0.60 -3.20 12.62
C LEU A 160 -0.55 -4.72 12.38
N LEU A 161 0.61 -5.29 12.67
CA LEU A 161 0.90 -6.68 12.39
C LEU A 161 2.01 -7.20 13.31
N GLN A 162 2.17 -8.50 13.29
CA GLN A 162 3.30 -9.20 13.88
C GLN A 162 4.12 -9.86 12.78
N ASN A 163 5.42 -9.95 13.00
CA ASN A 163 6.31 -10.73 12.17
C ASN A 163 6.97 -11.81 13.02
N LYS A 164 7.09 -13.01 12.46
CA LYS A 164 7.72 -14.16 13.08
C LYS A 164 8.96 -14.57 12.29
N LEU A 165 9.88 -15.25 12.97
CA LEU A 165 10.96 -15.90 12.28
C LEU A 165 10.57 -17.35 11.95
N GLY A 166 11.17 -17.87 10.88
CA GLY A 166 11.04 -19.26 10.45
C GLY A 166 12.39 -19.79 10.00
N ILE A 167 12.48 -21.10 9.84
CA ILE A 167 13.68 -21.76 9.29
C ILE A 167 13.54 -21.81 7.79
N ALA A 168 14.34 -21.01 7.07
CA ALA A 168 14.46 -21.10 5.62
C ALA A 168 15.41 -22.23 5.25
N VAL A 169 14.99 -23.09 4.31
CA VAL A 169 15.77 -24.21 3.79
C VAL A 169 15.71 -24.22 2.27
N VAL A 170 16.67 -24.87 1.62
CA VAL A 170 16.64 -25.10 0.18
C VAL A 170 15.38 -25.88 -0.19
N LYS A 171 14.80 -25.56 -1.37
CA LYS A 171 13.57 -26.17 -1.87
C LYS A 171 13.61 -27.69 -1.83
N GLY A 172 12.56 -28.29 -1.28
CA GLY A 172 12.46 -29.74 -1.10
C GLY A 172 13.22 -30.26 0.12
N ASN A 173 13.90 -29.38 0.87
CA ASN A 173 14.53 -29.70 2.16
C ASN A 173 15.36 -30.99 2.12
N PRO A 174 16.47 -31.04 1.35
CA PRO A 174 17.20 -32.27 1.06
C PRO A 174 17.81 -32.93 2.31
N LEU A 175 18.10 -32.15 3.37
CA LEU A 175 18.60 -32.67 4.64
C LEU A 175 17.50 -33.13 5.60
N GLY A 176 16.22 -32.90 5.26
CA GLY A 176 15.08 -33.30 6.09
C GLY A 176 15.04 -32.56 7.45
N ILE A 177 15.46 -31.28 7.48
CA ILE A 177 15.37 -30.41 8.65
C ILE A 177 13.90 -30.23 9.01
N ARG A 178 13.51 -30.45 10.26
CA ARG A 178 12.10 -30.40 10.71
C ARG A 178 11.84 -29.33 11.75
N ASP A 179 12.85 -29.03 12.55
CA ASP A 179 12.74 -28.13 13.69
C ASP A 179 14.10 -27.52 14.07
N LEU A 180 14.11 -26.69 15.13
CA LEU A 180 15.33 -26.07 15.65
C LEU A 180 16.41 -27.08 16.01
N GLY A 181 16.02 -28.25 16.58
CA GLY A 181 16.97 -29.29 17.01
C GLY A 181 17.82 -29.80 15.86
N ASP A 182 17.25 -29.95 14.67
CA ASP A 182 17.96 -30.45 13.50
C ASP A 182 19.04 -29.46 13.00
N LEU A 183 18.94 -28.16 13.30
CA LEU A 183 19.95 -27.15 12.90
C LEU A 183 21.30 -27.31 13.60
N ALA A 184 21.32 -27.95 14.77
CA ALA A 184 22.55 -28.32 15.48
C ALA A 184 23.08 -29.71 15.04
N GLY A 185 22.45 -30.33 14.05
CA GLY A 185 22.83 -31.65 13.53
C GLY A 185 24.21 -31.64 12.85
N SER A 186 24.89 -32.77 12.88
CA SER A 186 26.19 -32.94 12.21
C SER A 186 26.03 -32.82 10.68
N GLY A 187 26.84 -31.95 10.06
CA GLY A 187 26.87 -31.74 8.59
C GLY A 187 25.83 -30.78 8.10
N VAL A 188 25.13 -30.04 8.95
CA VAL A 188 24.28 -28.90 8.57
C VAL A 188 25.14 -27.64 8.49
N GLU A 189 25.06 -26.91 7.40
CA GLU A 189 25.75 -25.64 7.19
C GLU A 189 24.76 -24.48 7.27
N LEU A 190 25.03 -23.50 8.15
CA LEU A 190 24.11 -22.39 8.46
C LEU A 190 24.66 -21.05 7.99
N ALA A 191 23.82 -20.29 7.28
CA ALA A 191 24.02 -18.86 7.07
C ALA A 191 23.14 -18.10 8.08
N VAL A 192 23.71 -17.23 8.92
CA VAL A 192 22.94 -16.52 9.95
C VAL A 192 23.12 -15.01 9.84
N GLY A 193 22.21 -14.25 10.44
CA GLY A 193 22.39 -12.81 10.61
C GLY A 193 23.54 -12.47 11.54
N ASP A 194 24.33 -11.45 11.19
CA ASP A 194 25.28 -10.84 12.12
C ASP A 194 24.52 -10.31 13.36
N GLU A 195 25.16 -10.32 14.53
CA GLU A 195 24.52 -9.87 15.77
C GLU A 195 24.14 -8.38 15.77
N SER A 196 24.74 -7.57 14.88
CA SER A 196 24.42 -6.15 14.74
C SER A 196 23.09 -5.89 14.04
N VAL A 197 22.54 -6.90 13.37
CA VAL A 197 21.25 -6.78 12.63
C VAL A 197 20.11 -7.48 13.38
N PRO A 198 18.85 -6.98 13.25
CA PRO A 198 17.72 -7.48 14.04
C PRO A 198 17.48 -8.98 13.91
N PHE A 199 17.44 -9.54 12.70
CA PHE A 199 17.18 -10.98 12.52
C PHE A 199 18.32 -11.85 13.06
N GLY A 200 19.55 -11.33 13.08
CA GLY A 200 20.68 -11.98 13.71
C GLY A 200 20.59 -11.98 15.24
N GLN A 201 20.12 -10.89 15.86
CA GLN A 201 19.81 -10.83 17.29
C GLN A 201 18.69 -11.80 17.65
N TYR A 202 17.57 -11.76 16.91
CA TYR A 202 16.43 -12.65 17.16
C TYR A 202 16.77 -14.13 16.94
N THR A 203 17.65 -14.45 16.00
CA THR A 203 18.18 -15.81 15.87
C THR A 203 18.85 -16.26 17.17
N ARG A 204 19.67 -15.39 17.77
CA ARG A 204 20.35 -15.70 19.05
C ARG A 204 19.38 -15.84 20.21
N ASP A 205 18.36 -15.00 20.26
CA ASP A 205 17.30 -15.10 21.27
C ASP A 205 16.51 -16.42 21.10
N ILE A 206 16.17 -16.82 19.89
CA ILE A 206 15.46 -18.07 19.58
C ILE A 206 16.28 -19.29 20.02
N ILE A 207 17.56 -19.33 19.64
CA ILE A 207 18.42 -20.48 20.01
C ILE A 207 18.69 -20.53 21.52
N SER A 208 18.72 -19.39 22.19
CA SER A 208 18.80 -19.32 23.64
C SER A 208 17.52 -19.82 24.31
N ASN A 209 16.35 -19.37 23.84
CA ASN A 209 15.05 -19.83 24.34
C ASN A 209 14.92 -21.36 24.19
N TYR A 210 15.36 -21.90 23.05
CA TYR A 210 15.34 -23.34 22.81
C TYR A 210 16.30 -24.09 23.77
N GLN A 211 17.52 -23.55 24.01
CA GLN A 211 18.45 -24.13 24.96
C GLN A 211 17.90 -24.13 26.40
N ASP A 212 17.26 -23.03 26.81
CA ASP A 212 16.74 -22.85 28.17
C ASP A 212 15.55 -23.80 28.47
N ASP A 213 14.88 -24.32 27.44
CA ASP A 213 13.82 -25.34 27.54
C ASP A 213 14.37 -26.79 27.66
N GLY A 214 15.60 -26.92 28.11
CA GLY A 214 16.21 -28.22 28.45
C GLY A 214 17.14 -28.83 27.40
N HIS A 215 17.48 -28.06 26.33
CA HIS A 215 18.37 -28.50 25.25
C HIS A 215 19.82 -28.02 25.51
N ALA A 216 20.41 -28.44 26.62
CA ALA A 216 21.73 -27.98 27.05
C ALA A 216 22.81 -28.16 25.96
N GLY A 217 23.62 -27.11 25.74
CA GLY A 217 24.69 -27.12 24.73
C GLY A 217 24.22 -26.86 23.29
N TYR A 218 22.92 -26.58 23.10
CA TYR A 218 22.35 -26.33 21.75
C TYR A 218 22.97 -25.11 21.08
N VAL A 219 23.14 -23.99 21.81
CA VAL A 219 23.71 -22.76 21.26
C VAL A 219 25.10 -22.99 20.67
N ASP A 220 25.98 -23.70 21.42
CA ASP A 220 27.34 -24.01 20.96
C ASP A 220 27.33 -24.92 19.73
N ALA A 221 26.44 -25.93 19.70
CA ALA A 221 26.30 -26.85 18.58
C ALA A 221 25.75 -26.14 17.33
N PHE A 222 24.72 -25.29 17.49
CA PHE A 222 24.18 -24.44 16.40
C PHE A 222 25.25 -23.50 15.85
N MET A 223 25.94 -22.76 16.70
CA MET A 223 26.99 -21.81 16.29
C MET A 223 28.19 -22.52 15.67
N GLY A 224 28.45 -23.77 16.03
CA GLY A 224 29.48 -24.63 15.44
C GLY A 224 29.17 -24.98 13.97
N ASN A 225 27.90 -24.93 13.55
CA ASN A 225 27.44 -25.19 12.20
C ASN A 225 27.37 -23.90 11.33
N VAL A 226 27.63 -22.71 11.92
CA VAL A 226 27.58 -21.45 11.19
C VAL A 226 28.79 -21.29 10.29
N VAL A 227 28.57 -21.32 8.98
CA VAL A 227 29.61 -21.11 7.96
C VAL A 227 29.78 -19.66 7.58
N THR A 228 28.74 -18.83 7.77
CA THR A 228 28.80 -17.40 7.47
C THR A 228 27.82 -16.58 8.30
N GLN A 229 28.20 -15.33 8.57
CA GLN A 229 27.33 -14.31 9.18
C GLN A 229 27.18 -13.13 8.21
N VAL A 230 25.95 -12.71 7.99
CA VAL A 230 25.62 -11.69 6.97
C VAL A 230 24.77 -10.56 7.57
N ASP A 231 24.84 -9.39 6.95
CA ASP A 231 24.18 -8.17 7.39
C ASP A 231 22.79 -7.94 6.72
N ALA A 232 22.40 -8.83 5.78
CA ALA A 232 21.14 -8.71 5.04
C ALA A 232 20.57 -10.09 4.67
N VAL A 233 19.23 -10.20 4.70
CA VAL A 233 18.51 -11.46 4.36
C VAL A 233 18.70 -11.87 2.91
N ASP A 234 18.83 -10.92 1.98
CA ASP A 234 19.10 -11.25 0.58
C ASP A 234 20.42 -12.00 0.37
N LYS A 235 21.41 -11.73 1.22
CA LYS A 235 22.66 -12.51 1.23
C LYS A 235 22.41 -13.93 1.75
N VAL A 236 21.60 -14.10 2.81
CA VAL A 236 21.17 -15.43 3.29
C VAL A 236 20.52 -16.21 2.15
N LYS A 237 19.55 -15.63 1.45
CA LYS A 237 18.85 -16.26 0.32
C LYS A 237 19.83 -16.69 -0.77
N SER A 238 20.84 -15.88 -1.04
CA SER A 238 21.89 -16.23 -2.01
C SER A 238 22.71 -17.43 -1.56
N TYR A 239 23.15 -17.50 -0.30
CA TYR A 239 23.88 -18.66 0.24
C TYR A 239 23.08 -19.95 0.14
N LEU A 240 21.77 -19.90 0.50
CA LEU A 240 20.88 -21.05 0.39
C LEU A 240 20.68 -21.50 -1.07
N THR A 241 20.40 -20.57 -1.98
CA THR A 241 20.11 -20.91 -3.39
C THR A 241 21.36 -21.38 -4.16
N LEU A 242 22.56 -20.96 -3.74
CA LEU A 242 23.83 -21.41 -4.31
C LEU A 242 24.30 -22.74 -3.69
N GLY A 243 23.62 -23.23 -2.63
CA GLY A 243 24.03 -24.44 -1.91
C GLY A 243 25.32 -24.26 -1.09
N GLU A 244 25.59 -23.04 -0.67
CA GLU A 244 26.72 -22.66 0.22
C GLU A 244 26.29 -22.66 1.70
N ALA A 245 25.00 -22.86 1.97
CA ALA A 245 24.41 -23.14 3.26
C ALA A 245 23.11 -23.93 3.07
N ASP A 246 22.71 -24.69 4.07
CA ASP A 246 21.55 -25.57 4.05
C ASP A 246 20.31 -24.91 4.64
N ALA A 247 20.51 -24.08 5.69
CA ALA A 247 19.41 -23.43 6.42
C ALA A 247 19.82 -22.09 7.03
N SER A 248 18.80 -21.33 7.37
CA SER A 248 18.91 -20.08 8.12
C SER A 248 17.65 -19.80 8.93
N ILE A 249 17.74 -18.94 9.94
CA ILE A 249 16.58 -18.37 10.63
C ILE A 249 16.41 -16.93 10.14
N VAL A 250 15.26 -16.67 9.50
CA VAL A 250 14.93 -15.37 8.86
C VAL A 250 13.48 -15.01 9.14
N TYR A 251 13.08 -13.75 8.91
CA TYR A 251 11.66 -13.41 8.96
C TYR A 251 10.88 -14.15 7.86
N VAL A 252 9.69 -14.64 8.21
CA VAL A 252 8.79 -15.31 7.26
C VAL A 252 8.45 -14.38 6.08
N SER A 253 8.27 -13.10 6.36
CA SER A 253 7.96 -12.07 5.35
C SER A 253 9.09 -11.79 4.37
N ASP A 254 10.35 -12.11 4.71
CA ASP A 254 11.49 -11.90 3.82
C ASP A 254 11.57 -12.96 2.71
N ILE A 255 10.83 -14.06 2.85
CA ILE A 255 10.71 -15.10 1.83
C ILE A 255 9.51 -14.79 0.95
N SER A 256 9.76 -14.06 -0.13
CA SER A 256 8.74 -13.63 -1.09
C SER A 256 8.11 -14.82 -1.83
N LYS A 257 7.01 -14.55 -2.57
CA LYS A 257 6.39 -15.56 -3.46
C LYS A 257 7.39 -16.11 -4.49
N ALA A 258 8.30 -15.28 -5.01
CA ALA A 258 9.34 -15.69 -5.95
C ALA A 258 10.39 -16.58 -5.27
N ASP A 259 10.79 -16.23 -4.03
CA ASP A 259 11.77 -17.03 -3.28
C ASP A 259 11.24 -18.44 -2.96
N LYS A 260 9.92 -18.63 -2.81
CA LYS A 260 9.27 -19.93 -2.57
C LYS A 260 9.39 -20.93 -3.73
N GLU A 261 9.89 -20.49 -4.89
CA GLU A 261 10.26 -21.40 -5.97
C GLU A 261 11.57 -22.17 -5.67
N SER A 262 12.48 -21.55 -4.90
CA SER A 262 13.80 -22.09 -4.56
C SER A 262 14.01 -22.37 -3.08
N LEU A 263 13.17 -21.86 -2.20
CA LEU A 263 13.25 -22.01 -0.75
C LEU A 263 11.93 -22.52 -0.18
N ASP A 264 12.02 -23.30 0.89
CA ASP A 264 10.90 -23.63 1.77
C ASP A 264 11.11 -22.94 3.13
N ILE A 265 10.03 -22.65 3.86
CA ILE A 265 10.09 -22.09 5.20
C ILE A 265 9.34 -23.00 6.19
N LEU A 266 9.98 -23.30 7.31
CA LEU A 266 9.44 -24.13 8.36
C LEU A 266 9.10 -23.25 9.56
N GLU A 267 8.02 -23.58 10.25
CA GLU A 267 7.61 -22.85 11.45
C GLU A 267 8.55 -23.12 12.64
N ILE A 268 8.81 -22.05 13.39
CA ILE A 268 9.40 -22.12 14.72
C ILE A 268 8.25 -21.99 15.73
N PRO A 269 8.10 -22.93 16.69
CA PRO A 269 7.07 -22.84 17.71
C PRO A 269 7.11 -21.50 18.46
N ASP A 270 5.94 -20.90 18.71
CA ASP A 270 5.81 -19.57 19.32
C ASP A 270 6.53 -19.45 20.66
N GLN A 271 6.63 -20.53 21.43
CA GLN A 271 7.34 -20.56 22.72
C GLN A 271 8.85 -20.27 22.60
N TYR A 272 9.46 -20.51 21.44
CA TYR A 272 10.88 -20.22 21.18
C TYR A 272 11.04 -18.98 20.32
N ASN A 273 10.02 -18.62 19.53
CA ASN A 273 10.09 -17.56 18.55
C ASN A 273 10.15 -16.17 19.21
N VAL A 274 10.71 -15.22 18.48
CA VAL A 274 10.62 -13.81 18.81
C VAL A 274 9.55 -13.17 17.91
N ILE A 275 8.49 -12.68 18.53
CA ILE A 275 7.40 -12.03 17.82
C ILE A 275 7.70 -10.54 17.79
N ALA A 276 7.93 -10.00 16.60
CA ALA A 276 8.15 -8.59 16.38
C ALA A 276 6.82 -7.88 16.12
N ASP A 277 6.38 -7.06 17.07
CA ASP A 277 5.23 -6.17 16.87
C ASP A 277 5.62 -4.98 15.98
N TYR A 278 4.78 -4.67 14.99
CA TYR A 278 4.90 -3.51 14.12
C TYR A 278 3.90 -2.44 14.55
N PRO A 279 4.30 -1.54 15.44
CA PRO A 279 3.44 -0.44 15.86
C PRO A 279 3.32 0.61 14.76
N TYR A 280 2.15 1.24 14.71
CA TYR A 280 1.88 2.38 13.85
C TYR A 280 1.07 3.45 14.57
N GLY A 281 1.07 4.66 13.99
CA GLY A 281 0.23 5.76 14.48
C GLY A 281 0.27 6.97 13.57
N ILE A 282 -0.82 7.73 13.62
CA ILE A 282 -0.98 8.99 12.89
C ILE A 282 -0.23 10.09 13.62
N LEU A 283 0.49 10.92 12.88
CA LEU A 283 1.18 12.08 13.44
C LEU A 283 0.16 13.18 13.80
N ARG A 284 0.33 13.80 15.00
CA ARG A 284 -0.59 14.83 15.51
C ARG A 284 -0.62 16.12 14.69
N ASN A 285 0.46 16.39 13.96
CA ASN A 285 0.61 17.58 13.13
C ASN A 285 0.16 17.38 11.68
N THR A 286 -0.40 16.23 11.33
CA THR A 286 -0.91 16.00 9.97
C THR A 286 -2.02 17.00 9.62
N GLU A 287 -1.90 17.65 8.47
CA GLU A 287 -2.95 18.49 7.89
C GLU A 287 -3.97 17.66 7.10
N ASN A 288 -3.61 16.41 6.76
CA ASN A 288 -4.35 15.51 5.89
C ASN A 288 -5.15 14.43 6.65
N LYS A 289 -5.52 14.69 7.91
CA LYS A 289 -6.06 13.70 8.85
C LYS A 289 -7.11 12.78 8.25
N LYS A 290 -8.11 13.34 7.55
CA LYS A 290 -9.19 12.54 6.94
C LYS A 290 -8.68 11.59 5.86
N ALA A 291 -7.70 11.99 5.06
CA ALA A 291 -7.11 11.15 4.03
C ALA A 291 -6.27 10.02 4.67
N VAL A 292 -5.51 10.33 5.72
CA VAL A 292 -4.74 9.35 6.49
C VAL A 292 -5.64 8.34 7.18
N GLU A 293 -6.74 8.77 7.81
CA GLU A 293 -7.73 7.88 8.42
C GLU A 293 -8.41 6.96 7.39
N THR A 294 -8.64 7.47 6.16
CA THR A 294 -9.17 6.66 5.07
C THR A 294 -8.16 5.59 4.63
N PHE A 295 -6.88 5.96 4.54
CA PHE A 295 -5.80 5.01 4.24
C PHE A 295 -5.60 4.00 5.39
N GLU A 296 -5.63 4.44 6.64
CA GLU A 296 -5.56 3.57 7.83
C GLU A 296 -6.67 2.51 7.81
N ALA A 297 -7.91 2.93 7.53
CA ALA A 297 -9.04 2.01 7.45
C ALA A 297 -8.88 0.96 6.34
N PHE A 298 -8.30 1.34 5.19
CA PHE A 298 -7.98 0.41 4.11
C PHE A 298 -6.84 -0.54 4.50
N LEU A 299 -5.77 0.00 5.08
CA LEU A 299 -4.59 -0.76 5.53
C LEU A 299 -4.96 -1.83 6.57
N THR A 300 -5.84 -1.50 7.52
CA THR A 300 -6.27 -2.41 8.60
C THR A 300 -7.55 -3.18 8.27
N GLY A 301 -8.14 -2.91 7.12
CA GLY A 301 -9.34 -3.57 6.62
C GLY A 301 -9.07 -4.97 6.03
N PRO A 302 -10.13 -5.64 5.55
CA PRO A 302 -10.01 -7.00 5.02
C PRO A 302 -9.00 -7.13 3.87
N GLU A 303 -8.94 -6.14 2.98
CA GLU A 303 -8.04 -6.14 1.82
C GLU A 303 -6.58 -5.95 2.24
N GLY A 304 -6.31 -4.97 3.11
CA GLY A 304 -4.97 -4.76 3.66
C GLY A 304 -4.48 -5.98 4.44
N ASN A 305 -5.33 -6.55 5.30
CA ASN A 305 -5.00 -7.75 6.05
C ASN A 305 -4.71 -8.95 5.13
N ALA A 306 -5.52 -9.16 4.08
CA ALA A 306 -5.29 -10.24 3.12
C ALA A 306 -3.94 -10.07 2.39
N LEU A 307 -3.62 -8.85 1.98
CA LEU A 307 -2.35 -8.55 1.33
C LEU A 307 -1.16 -8.75 2.26
N LEU A 308 -1.24 -8.26 3.50
CA LEU A 308 -0.18 -8.46 4.50
C LEU A 308 0.06 -9.95 4.80
N LEU A 309 -1.00 -10.76 4.88
CA LEU A 309 -0.90 -12.22 5.01
C LEU A 309 -0.19 -12.85 3.80
N ASP A 310 -0.50 -12.42 2.59
CA ASP A 310 0.13 -12.88 1.35
C ASP A 310 1.64 -12.63 1.34
N TYR A 311 2.08 -11.54 1.99
CA TYR A 311 3.49 -11.20 2.19
C TYR A 311 4.12 -11.86 3.42
N GLY A 312 3.40 -12.77 4.10
CA GLY A 312 3.93 -13.55 5.22
C GLY A 312 3.91 -12.85 6.59
N PHE A 313 3.26 -11.69 6.68
CA PHE A 313 3.01 -11.02 7.95
C PHE A 313 1.76 -11.61 8.62
N SER A 314 1.61 -11.36 9.94
CA SER A 314 0.43 -11.75 10.72
C SER A 314 -0.30 -10.47 11.17
N PRO A 315 -1.32 -9.99 10.43
CA PRO A 315 -2.09 -8.82 10.83
C PRO A 315 -2.78 -9.03 12.18
N VAL A 316 -2.81 -7.99 12.99
CA VAL A 316 -3.56 -8.00 14.26
C VAL A 316 -4.97 -7.48 13.95
N THR A 317 -5.95 -8.38 13.99
CA THR A 317 -7.36 -7.99 13.85
C THR A 317 -7.83 -7.31 15.13
N ALA A 318 -8.42 -6.13 14.98
CA ALA A 318 -8.99 -5.34 16.08
C ALA A 318 -10.18 -6.05 16.73
#